data_d7c09d1b9bc3c39cc8e798e01977d171
#
_entry.id   d7c09d1b9bc3c39cc8e798e01977d171
#
_cell.length_a   1.000
_cell.length_b   1.000
_cell.length_c   1.000
_cell.angle_alpha   90.00
_cell.angle_beta   90.00
_cell.angle_gamma   90.00
#
_symmetry.space_group_name_H-M   'P 1'
#
loop_
_entity.id
_entity.type
_entity.pdbx_description
1 polymer ?
#
loop_
_entity_poly.entity_id
_entity_poly.type
_entity_poly.pdbx_seq_one_letter_code
_entity_poly.pdbx_strand_id
1 'polypeptide(L)'
;PCLTTLYLFVLHILLCFVCGIGLKRFFKLLALVVLFSFSLFILNFLYSTLQLAIYNFARAILLTFVSVSASFIVNFEWLLLFVMSKKWLAPTKGYPIFAAINAIEHLKEEKKRLDHLAKMRGLTGLRHQFRVILPLLVFAVRHSQRSATAMIARGLNDQKQFYYDYSIKPSDWYFAVFFLGLQLGVFFWHFSTIF
;
A
#
# COMPACT_ATOMS: atom_id res chain seq x y z
N PRO A 1 -28.51 -9.94 1.92
CA PRO A 1 -27.31 -9.16 1.52
C PRO A 1 -26.62 -8.53 2.72
N CYS A 2 -27.32 -8.05 3.77
CA CYS A 2 -26.67 -7.45 4.95
C CYS A 2 -25.84 -8.46 5.76
N LEU A 3 -26.26 -9.71 5.85
CA LEU A 3 -25.59 -10.75 6.63
C LEU A 3 -24.25 -11.14 6.01
N THR A 4 -24.19 -11.23 4.68
CA THR A 4 -22.96 -11.55 3.94
C THR A 4 -21.92 -10.42 4.03
N THR A 5 -22.37 -9.16 3.97
CA THR A 5 -21.46 -8.00 4.14
C THR A 5 -20.89 -7.92 5.56
N LEU A 6 -21.70 -8.21 6.58
CA LEU A 6 -21.28 -8.25 7.97
C LEU A 6 -20.27 -9.38 8.23
N TYR A 7 -20.52 -10.56 7.67
CA TYR A 7 -19.60 -11.69 7.76
C TYR A 7 -18.23 -11.38 7.14
N LEU A 8 -18.22 -10.82 5.92
CA LEU A 8 -16.97 -10.40 5.27
C LEU A 8 -16.21 -9.36 6.08
N PHE A 9 -16.91 -8.44 6.72
CA PHE A 9 -16.31 -7.43 7.58
C PHE A 9 -15.64 -8.03 8.80
N VAL A 10 -16.32 -8.94 9.50
CA VAL A 10 -15.77 -9.66 10.66
C VAL A 10 -14.56 -10.51 10.26
N LEU A 11 -14.64 -11.22 9.12
CA LEU A 11 -13.53 -12.02 8.60
C LEU A 11 -12.29 -11.16 8.32
N HIS A 12 -12.46 -9.97 7.75
CA HIS A 12 -11.35 -9.04 7.48
C HIS A 12 -10.77 -8.42 8.74
N ILE A 13 -11.59 -8.14 9.75
CA ILE A 13 -11.10 -7.69 11.06
C ILE A 13 -10.24 -8.77 11.69
N LEU A 14 -10.68 -10.01 11.69
CA LEU A 14 -9.89 -11.15 12.19
C LEU A 14 -8.55 -11.27 11.45
N LEU A 15 -8.56 -11.11 10.14
CA LEU A 15 -7.34 -11.12 9.32
C LEU A 15 -6.37 -10.01 9.72
N CYS A 16 -6.86 -8.79 9.94
CA CYS A 16 -6.03 -7.68 10.42
C CYS A 16 -5.36 -7.98 11.78
N PHE A 17 -6.07 -8.64 12.70
CA PHE A 17 -5.51 -9.05 13.98
C PHE A 17 -4.47 -10.16 13.82
N VAL A 18 -4.73 -11.17 13.00
CA VAL A 18 -3.77 -12.25 12.70
C VAL A 18 -2.49 -11.70 12.07
N CYS A 19 -2.60 -10.71 11.18
CA CYS A 19 -1.46 -10.05 10.56
C CYS A 19 -0.71 -9.08 11.51
N GLY A 20 -1.11 -8.95 12.78
CA GLY A 20 -0.39 -8.18 13.80
C GLY A 20 -0.48 -6.66 13.63
N ILE A 21 -1.55 -6.14 13.06
CA ILE A 21 -1.79 -4.70 12.99
C ILE A 21 -2.04 -4.18 14.40
N GLY A 22 -1.16 -3.32 14.90
CA GLY A 22 -1.30 -2.71 16.22
C GLY A 22 -2.58 -1.87 16.33
N LEU A 23 -3.23 -1.92 17.50
CA LEU A 23 -4.53 -1.29 17.76
C LEU A 23 -4.60 0.19 17.36
N LYS A 24 -3.53 0.95 17.59
CA LYS A 24 -3.43 2.37 17.18
C LYS A 24 -3.49 2.55 15.67
N ARG A 25 -2.85 1.65 14.90
CA ARG A 25 -2.88 1.68 13.44
C ARG A 25 -4.26 1.29 12.92
N PHE A 26 -4.89 0.31 13.54
CA PHE A 26 -6.24 -0.13 13.22
C PHE A 26 -7.26 1.02 13.37
N PHE A 27 -7.26 1.76 14.48
CA PHE A 27 -8.15 2.92 14.67
C PHE A 27 -7.89 4.04 13.65
N LYS A 28 -6.63 4.28 13.30
CA LYS A 28 -6.28 5.26 12.26
C LYS A 28 -6.80 4.85 10.88
N LEU A 29 -6.71 3.56 10.55
CA LEU A 29 -7.28 2.99 9.32
C LEU A 29 -8.79 3.16 9.29
N LEU A 30 -9.45 2.79 10.37
CA LEU A 30 -10.91 2.86 10.50
C LEU A 30 -11.40 4.30 10.35
N ALA A 31 -10.74 5.27 10.98
CA ALA A 31 -11.05 6.69 10.84
C ALA A 31 -10.90 7.18 9.38
N LEU A 32 -9.85 6.76 8.70
CA LEU A 32 -9.60 7.11 7.30
C LEU A 32 -10.65 6.50 6.38
N VAL A 33 -11.03 5.25 6.59
CA VAL A 33 -12.08 4.55 5.83
C VAL A 33 -13.43 5.24 5.99
N VAL A 34 -13.80 5.58 7.23
CA VAL A 34 -15.06 6.30 7.52
C VAL A 34 -15.07 7.66 6.85
N LEU A 35 -13.96 8.41 6.88
CA LEU A 35 -13.85 9.72 6.25
C LEU A 35 -14.10 9.62 4.72
N PHE A 36 -13.47 8.68 4.04
CA PHE A 36 -13.67 8.47 2.60
C PHE A 36 -15.09 8.00 2.27
N SER A 37 -15.62 7.06 3.04
CA SER A 37 -16.98 6.54 2.84
C SER A 37 -18.05 7.58 3.11
N PHE A 38 -17.79 8.54 4.00
CA PHE A 38 -18.73 9.62 4.32
C PHE A 38 -19.01 10.53 3.12
N SER A 39 -18.02 10.78 2.28
CA SER A 39 -18.21 11.53 1.04
C SER A 39 -19.21 10.85 0.10
N LEU A 40 -19.12 9.52 -0.03
CA LEU A 40 -20.07 8.73 -0.82
C LEU A 40 -21.47 8.71 -0.20
N PHE A 41 -21.56 8.71 1.13
CA PHE A 41 -22.84 8.79 1.83
C PHE A 41 -23.57 10.09 1.50
N ILE A 42 -22.89 11.24 1.56
CA ILE A 42 -23.49 12.55 1.22
C ILE A 42 -24.03 12.54 -0.21
N LEU A 43 -23.26 12.04 -1.17
CA LEU A 43 -23.69 11.98 -2.57
C LEU A 43 -24.92 11.08 -2.73
N ASN A 44 -24.93 9.90 -2.14
CA ASN A 44 -26.07 8.98 -2.23
C ASN A 44 -27.30 9.53 -1.49
N PHE A 45 -27.12 10.25 -0.41
CA PHE A 45 -28.21 10.88 0.33
C PHE A 45 -28.92 11.97 -0.50
N LEU A 46 -28.17 12.72 -1.32
CA LEU A 46 -28.74 13.76 -2.18
C LEU A 46 -29.52 13.21 -3.38
N TYR A 47 -29.11 12.05 -3.91
CA TYR A 47 -29.63 11.52 -5.18
C TYR A 47 -30.49 10.26 -5.03
N SER A 48 -30.59 9.68 -3.84
CA SER A 48 -31.23 8.38 -3.62
C SER A 48 -32.12 8.37 -2.36
N THR A 49 -32.85 7.28 -2.18
CA THR A 49 -33.61 7.03 -0.95
C THR A 49 -32.68 6.75 0.24
N LEU A 50 -33.09 7.14 1.45
CA LEU A 50 -32.32 6.96 2.68
C LEU A 50 -31.84 5.50 2.88
N GLN A 51 -32.70 4.52 2.57
CA GLN A 51 -32.36 3.11 2.68
C GLN A 51 -31.21 2.69 1.74
N LEU A 52 -31.25 3.15 0.49
CA LEU A 52 -30.19 2.90 -0.49
C LEU A 52 -28.90 3.61 -0.10
N ALA A 53 -28.97 4.83 0.44
CA ALA A 53 -27.80 5.57 0.91
C ALA A 53 -27.08 4.83 2.05
N ILE A 54 -27.81 4.31 3.04
CA ILE A 54 -27.24 3.54 4.15
C ILE A 54 -26.62 2.23 3.66
N TYR A 55 -27.29 1.51 2.74
CA TYR A 55 -26.77 0.27 2.18
C TYR A 55 -25.47 0.49 1.40
N ASN A 56 -25.44 1.50 0.53
CA ASN A 56 -24.26 1.86 -0.25
C ASN A 56 -23.11 2.34 0.66
N PHE A 57 -23.41 3.05 1.73
CA PHE A 57 -22.43 3.48 2.72
C PHE A 57 -21.78 2.28 3.43
N ALA A 58 -22.57 1.32 3.91
CA ALA A 58 -22.04 0.11 4.53
C ALA A 58 -21.14 -0.69 3.57
N ARG A 59 -21.56 -0.82 2.30
CA ARG A 59 -20.79 -1.48 1.25
C ARG A 59 -19.48 -0.73 0.94
N ALA A 60 -19.54 0.59 0.89
CA ALA A 60 -18.35 1.43 0.66
C ALA A 60 -17.34 1.32 1.80
N ILE A 61 -17.78 1.33 3.06
CA ILE A 61 -16.92 1.10 4.23
C ILE A 61 -16.20 -0.23 4.09
N LEU A 62 -16.90 -1.30 3.74
CA LEU A 62 -16.35 -2.64 3.64
C LEU A 62 -15.28 -2.71 2.54
N LEU A 63 -15.59 -2.25 1.32
CA LEU A 63 -14.65 -2.25 0.21
C LEU A 63 -13.40 -1.41 0.50
N THR A 64 -13.61 -0.22 1.05
CA THR A 64 -12.50 0.69 1.39
C THR A 64 -11.64 0.11 2.51
N PHE A 65 -12.26 -0.51 3.51
CA PHE A 65 -11.54 -1.16 4.62
C PHE A 65 -10.64 -2.29 4.11
N VAL A 66 -11.15 -3.17 3.24
CA VAL A 66 -10.39 -4.25 2.63
C VAL A 66 -9.18 -3.72 1.85
N SER A 67 -9.40 -2.73 0.99
CA SER A 67 -8.34 -2.15 0.15
C SER A 67 -7.26 -1.47 0.97
N VAL A 68 -7.65 -0.68 1.96
CA VAL A 68 -6.72 0.06 2.81
C VAL A 68 -5.96 -0.88 3.76
N SER A 69 -6.62 -1.89 4.35
CA SER A 69 -5.96 -2.87 5.21
C SER A 69 -4.93 -3.70 4.45
N ALA A 70 -5.24 -4.13 3.23
CA ALA A 70 -4.30 -4.84 2.36
C ALA A 70 -3.04 -3.98 2.08
N SER A 71 -3.21 -2.70 1.79
CA SER A 71 -2.10 -1.77 1.56
C SER A 71 -1.17 -1.60 2.77
N PHE A 72 -1.68 -1.73 3.99
CA PHE A 72 -0.88 -1.62 5.22
C PHE A 72 -0.18 -2.92 5.61
N ILE A 73 -0.73 -4.06 5.20
CA ILE A 73 -0.15 -5.39 5.49
C ILE A 73 1.02 -5.68 4.55
N VAL A 74 0.89 -5.29 3.27
CA VAL A 74 1.89 -5.60 2.25
C VAL A 74 3.14 -4.76 2.44
N ASN A 75 4.26 -5.42 2.74
CA ASN A 75 5.57 -4.80 2.66
C ASN A 75 6.08 -4.88 1.21
N PHE A 76 6.12 -3.72 0.55
CA PHE A 76 6.47 -3.63 -0.86
C PHE A 76 7.91 -4.10 -1.16
N GLU A 77 8.84 -3.89 -0.23
CA GLU A 77 10.24 -4.32 -0.39
C GLU A 77 10.33 -5.85 -0.45
N TRP A 78 9.66 -6.54 0.47
CA TRP A 78 9.61 -8.01 0.49
C TRP A 78 8.92 -8.58 -0.74
N LEU A 79 7.83 -7.95 -1.19
CA LEU A 79 7.12 -8.32 -2.40
C LEU A 79 8.05 -8.23 -3.62
N LEU A 80 8.79 -7.13 -3.74
CA LEU A 80 9.72 -6.91 -4.85
C LEU A 80 10.85 -7.96 -4.86
N LEU A 81 11.44 -8.23 -3.69
CA LEU A 81 12.47 -9.26 -3.55
C LEU A 81 11.95 -10.65 -3.89
N PHE A 82 10.72 -10.97 -3.48
CA PHE A 82 10.05 -12.22 -3.84
C PHE A 82 9.87 -12.36 -5.35
N VAL A 83 9.33 -11.34 -6.03
CA VAL A 83 9.11 -11.32 -7.48
C VAL A 83 10.43 -11.50 -8.24
N MET A 84 11.51 -10.85 -7.78
CA MET A 84 12.85 -11.01 -8.36
C MET A 84 13.42 -12.41 -8.11
N SER A 85 13.23 -13.00 -6.91
CA SER A 85 13.74 -14.35 -6.59
C SER A 85 13.08 -15.43 -7.45
N LYS A 86 11.82 -15.25 -7.83
CA LYS A 86 11.10 -16.15 -8.75
C LYS A 86 11.40 -15.90 -10.24
N LYS A 87 12.34 -15.00 -10.55
CA LYS A 87 12.73 -14.62 -11.93
C LYS A 87 11.60 -14.02 -12.79
N TRP A 88 10.48 -13.59 -12.14
CA TRP A 88 9.41 -12.89 -12.84
C TRP A 88 9.83 -11.48 -13.25
N LEU A 89 10.75 -10.89 -12.49
CA LEU A 89 11.36 -9.61 -12.79
C LEU A 89 12.89 -9.80 -12.83
N ALA A 90 13.52 -9.42 -13.95
CA ALA A 90 14.97 -9.48 -14.07
C ALA A 90 15.65 -8.61 -13.00
N PRO A 91 16.75 -9.06 -12.39
CA PRO A 91 17.47 -8.29 -11.39
C PRO A 91 17.89 -6.89 -11.87
N THR A 92 18.28 -6.76 -13.13
CA THR A 92 18.64 -5.46 -13.75
C THR A 92 17.50 -4.45 -13.71
N LYS A 93 16.23 -4.88 -13.71
CA LYS A 93 15.06 -4.00 -13.60
C LYS A 93 14.59 -3.85 -12.14
N GLY A 94 14.69 -4.89 -11.34
CA GLY A 94 14.20 -4.91 -9.97
C GLY A 94 15.06 -4.10 -9.00
N TYR A 95 16.38 -4.20 -9.09
CA TYR A 95 17.29 -3.45 -8.21
C TYR A 95 17.17 -1.93 -8.34
N PRO A 96 17.03 -1.33 -9.53
CA PRO A 96 16.76 0.11 -9.65
C PRO A 96 15.46 0.54 -8.97
N ILE A 97 14.40 -0.29 -9.03
CA ILE A 97 13.13 -0.01 -8.34
C ILE A 97 13.35 -0.04 -6.82
N PHE A 98 14.05 -1.05 -6.31
CA PHE A 98 14.40 -1.15 -4.90
C PHE A 98 15.23 0.06 -4.43
N ALA A 99 16.22 0.46 -5.22
CA ALA A 99 17.02 1.64 -4.93
C ALA A 99 16.20 2.93 -4.97
N ALA A 100 15.22 3.04 -5.87
CA ALA A 100 14.32 4.19 -5.92
C ALA A 100 13.44 4.30 -4.66
N ILE A 101 12.97 3.17 -4.11
CA ILE A 101 12.19 3.16 -2.86
C ILE A 101 13.06 3.64 -1.70
N ASN A 102 14.28 3.12 -1.57
CA ASN A 102 15.21 3.53 -0.52
C ASN A 102 15.66 4.99 -0.67
N ALA A 103 15.72 5.51 -1.90
CA ALA A 103 16.03 6.90 -2.17
C ALA A 103 14.96 7.87 -1.63
N ILE A 104 13.71 7.42 -1.42
CA ILE A 104 12.64 8.26 -0.87
C ILE A 104 13.00 8.79 0.51
N GLU A 105 13.64 7.98 1.36
CA GLU A 105 14.06 8.43 2.70
C GLU A 105 15.13 9.51 2.61
N HIS A 106 16.15 9.30 1.77
CA HIS A 106 17.20 10.30 1.53
C HIS A 106 16.65 11.60 0.93
N LEU A 107 15.66 11.50 0.03
CA LEU A 107 14.98 12.67 -0.53
C LEU A 107 14.18 13.43 0.53
N LYS A 108 13.52 12.72 1.46
CA LYS A 108 12.80 13.35 2.58
C LYS A 108 13.76 14.11 3.52
N GLU A 109 14.90 13.54 3.81
CA GLU A 109 15.93 14.18 4.64
C GLU A 109 16.49 15.43 3.97
N GLU A 110 16.87 15.34 2.69
CA GLU A 110 17.36 16.46 1.92
C GLU A 110 16.31 17.57 1.77
N LYS A 111 15.03 17.20 1.57
CA LYS A 111 13.93 18.16 1.58
C LYS A 111 13.84 18.90 2.89
N LYS A 112 13.90 18.22 4.04
CA LYS A 112 13.90 18.86 5.37
C LYS A 112 15.07 19.85 5.52
N ARG A 113 16.26 19.45 5.07
CA ARG A 113 17.45 20.30 5.09
C ARG A 113 17.27 21.56 4.24
N LEU A 114 16.77 21.40 3.02
CA LEU A 114 16.48 22.52 2.12
C LEU A 114 15.39 23.44 2.66
N ASP A 115 14.36 22.87 3.30
CA ASP A 115 13.29 23.65 3.96
C ASP A 115 13.84 24.50 5.12
N HIS A 116 14.76 23.95 5.92
CA HIS A 116 15.42 24.72 6.98
C HIS A 116 16.29 25.86 6.41
N LEU A 117 17.10 25.57 5.41
CA LEU A 117 17.94 26.59 4.76
C LEU A 117 17.11 27.73 4.13
N ALA A 118 15.98 27.38 3.55
CA ALA A 118 15.13 28.38 2.94
C ALA A 118 14.40 29.25 3.98
N LYS A 119 13.99 28.66 5.11
CA LYS A 119 13.45 29.42 6.27
C LYS A 119 14.47 30.41 6.84
N MET A 120 15.74 29.98 6.97
CA MET A 120 16.83 30.87 7.41
C MET A 120 17.05 32.08 6.47
N ARG A 121 16.71 31.92 5.18
CA ARG A 121 16.76 33.00 4.17
C ARG A 121 15.47 33.83 4.11
N GLY A 122 14.56 33.67 5.09
CA GLY A 122 13.29 34.41 5.16
C GLY A 122 12.27 34.04 4.09
N LEU A 123 12.45 32.92 3.37
CA LEU A 123 11.53 32.46 2.35
C LEU A 123 10.36 31.73 3.01
N THR A 124 9.15 32.28 2.87
CA THR A 124 7.90 31.69 3.40
C THR A 124 6.85 31.55 2.29
N GLY A 125 5.84 30.68 2.50
CA GLY A 125 4.72 30.49 1.59
C GLY A 125 4.98 29.56 0.40
N LEU A 126 4.06 29.57 -0.59
CA LEU A 126 4.10 28.68 -1.76
C LEU A 126 5.35 28.88 -2.63
N ARG A 127 5.84 30.10 -2.75
CA ARG A 127 7.08 30.40 -3.51
C ARG A 127 8.31 29.68 -2.92
N HIS A 128 8.31 29.45 -1.62
CA HIS A 128 9.34 28.68 -0.93
C HIS A 128 9.35 27.23 -1.44
N GLN A 129 8.21 26.57 -1.55
CA GLN A 129 8.11 25.19 -2.01
C GLN A 129 8.68 25.03 -3.44
N PHE A 130 8.35 25.93 -4.36
CA PHE A 130 8.89 25.87 -5.73
C PHE A 130 10.42 26.04 -5.77
N ARG A 131 10.99 26.91 -4.93
CA ARG A 131 12.44 27.10 -4.85
C ARG A 131 13.18 25.89 -4.27
N VAL A 132 12.56 25.10 -3.43
CA VAL A 132 13.12 23.87 -2.86
C VAL A 132 13.05 22.71 -3.86
N ILE A 133 12.07 22.69 -4.76
CA ILE A 133 11.90 21.60 -5.74
C ILE A 133 13.10 21.48 -6.68
N LEU A 134 13.62 22.58 -7.21
CA LEU A 134 14.71 22.56 -8.18
C LEU A 134 16.00 21.93 -7.61
N PRO A 135 16.53 22.39 -6.44
CA PRO A 135 17.68 21.74 -5.81
C PRO A 135 17.42 20.29 -5.44
N LEU A 136 16.19 19.95 -4.99
CA LEU A 136 15.83 18.58 -4.68
C LEU A 136 15.84 17.69 -5.93
N LEU A 137 15.41 18.20 -7.07
CA LEU A 137 15.45 17.48 -8.35
C LEU A 137 16.89 17.23 -8.81
N VAL A 138 17.77 18.23 -8.69
CA VAL A 138 19.21 18.08 -8.98
C VAL A 138 19.82 17.02 -8.06
N PHE A 139 19.48 17.05 -6.78
CA PHE A 139 19.93 16.03 -5.82
C PHE A 139 19.45 14.64 -6.23
N ALA A 140 18.17 14.48 -6.60
CA ALA A 140 17.60 13.20 -7.02
C ALA A 140 18.31 12.63 -8.27
N VAL A 141 18.58 13.46 -9.26
CA VAL A 141 19.33 13.04 -10.48
C VAL A 141 20.75 12.60 -10.13
N ARG A 142 21.47 13.39 -9.31
CA ARG A 142 22.82 13.02 -8.88
C ARG A 142 22.84 11.74 -8.05
N HIS A 143 21.84 11.56 -7.17
CA HIS A 143 21.69 10.35 -6.36
C HIS A 143 21.44 9.13 -7.24
N SER A 144 20.54 9.21 -8.23
CA SER A 144 20.27 8.13 -9.16
C SER A 144 21.49 7.73 -10.00
N GLN A 145 22.26 8.71 -10.48
CA GLN A 145 23.51 8.46 -11.22
C GLN A 145 24.54 7.71 -10.37
N ARG A 146 24.75 8.16 -9.11
CA ARG A 146 25.66 7.49 -8.17
C ARG A 146 25.21 6.06 -7.86
N SER A 147 23.90 5.88 -7.65
CA SER A 147 23.32 4.55 -7.40
C SER A 147 23.48 3.62 -8.60
N ALA A 148 23.26 4.12 -9.82
CA ALA A 148 23.45 3.35 -11.04
C ALA A 148 24.93 2.94 -11.21
N THR A 149 25.86 3.86 -11.04
CA THR A 149 27.33 3.57 -11.11
C THR A 149 27.72 2.54 -10.04
N ALA A 150 27.21 2.67 -8.83
CA ALA A 150 27.50 1.70 -7.75
C ALA A 150 26.92 0.30 -8.07
N MET A 151 25.76 0.20 -8.69
CA MET A 151 25.16 -1.07 -9.10
C MET A 151 26.00 -1.74 -10.19
N ILE A 152 26.46 -0.98 -11.20
CA ILE A 152 27.33 -1.48 -12.27
C ILE A 152 28.65 -1.97 -11.67
N ALA A 153 29.26 -1.18 -10.78
CA ALA A 153 30.52 -1.55 -10.12
C ALA A 153 30.38 -2.83 -9.25
N ARG A 154 29.18 -3.11 -8.72
CA ARG A 154 28.88 -4.34 -7.99
C ARG A 154 28.49 -5.53 -8.90
N GLY A 155 28.64 -5.39 -10.21
CA GLY A 155 28.37 -6.45 -11.19
C GLY A 155 26.89 -6.77 -11.30
N LEU A 156 26.01 -5.76 -11.29
CA LEU A 156 24.59 -5.98 -11.51
C LEU A 156 24.38 -6.54 -12.92
N ASN A 157 23.92 -7.79 -13.00
CA ASN A 157 23.56 -8.45 -14.25
C ASN A 157 22.34 -9.34 -14.02
N ASP A 158 21.73 -9.87 -15.09
CA ASP A 158 20.52 -10.71 -15.05
C ASP A 158 20.75 -12.10 -14.45
N GLN A 159 22.02 -12.54 -14.37
CA GLN A 159 22.39 -13.84 -13.78
C GLN A 159 22.63 -13.77 -12.27
N LYS A 160 22.47 -12.61 -11.66
CA LYS A 160 22.70 -12.43 -10.23
C LYS A 160 21.72 -13.29 -9.42
N GLN A 161 22.27 -14.11 -8.52
CA GLN A 161 21.49 -14.93 -7.62
C GLN A 161 21.30 -14.24 -6.26
N PHE A 162 20.18 -14.53 -5.61
CA PHE A 162 19.90 -14.05 -4.26
C PHE A 162 20.49 -15.02 -3.24
N TYR A 163 21.10 -14.48 -2.19
CA TYR A 163 21.62 -15.27 -1.07
C TYR A 163 20.50 -15.88 -0.22
N TYR A 164 19.39 -15.15 -0.07
CA TYR A 164 18.22 -15.62 0.66
C TYR A 164 17.19 -16.22 -0.30
N ASP A 165 16.65 -17.37 0.07
CA ASP A 165 15.51 -17.96 -0.65
C ASP A 165 14.20 -17.37 -0.10
N TYR A 166 13.58 -16.53 -0.92
CA TYR A 166 12.26 -15.94 -0.64
C TYR A 166 11.16 -16.90 -1.08
N SER A 167 11.13 -18.10 -0.48
CA SER A 167 10.10 -19.09 -0.77
C SER A 167 8.87 -18.88 0.12
N ILE A 168 7.70 -19.16 -0.44
CA ILE A 168 6.45 -19.21 0.31
C ILE A 168 6.51 -20.46 1.20
N LYS A 169 6.30 -20.29 2.49
CA LYS A 169 6.23 -21.41 3.42
C LYS A 169 4.95 -22.22 3.17
N PRO A 170 4.97 -23.54 3.40
CA PRO A 170 3.77 -24.36 3.27
C PRO A 170 2.58 -23.84 4.12
N SER A 171 2.88 -23.29 5.31
CA SER A 171 1.87 -22.64 6.16
C SER A 171 1.12 -21.51 5.47
N ASP A 172 1.81 -20.72 4.63
CA ASP A 172 1.21 -19.58 3.93
C ASP A 172 0.25 -20.07 2.83
N TRP A 173 0.57 -21.20 2.20
CA TRP A 173 -0.32 -21.88 1.25
C TRP A 173 -1.59 -22.39 1.91
N TYR A 174 -1.48 -23.05 3.07
CA TYR A 174 -2.66 -23.51 3.82
C TYR A 174 -3.54 -22.33 4.21
N PHE A 175 -2.93 -21.24 4.68
CA PHE A 175 -3.66 -20.02 5.02
C PHE A 175 -4.38 -19.40 3.79
N ALA A 176 -3.68 -19.30 2.65
CA ALA A 176 -4.26 -18.76 1.42
C ALA A 176 -5.43 -19.60 0.90
N VAL A 177 -5.28 -20.92 0.85
CA VAL A 177 -6.33 -21.84 0.41
C VAL A 177 -7.53 -21.82 1.35
N PHE A 178 -7.30 -21.82 2.66
CA PHE A 178 -8.35 -21.72 3.67
C PHE A 178 -9.14 -20.40 3.54
N PHE A 179 -8.43 -19.28 3.39
CA PHE A 179 -9.06 -17.98 3.24
C PHE A 179 -9.84 -17.83 1.93
N LEU A 180 -9.29 -18.31 0.82
CA LEU A 180 -9.98 -18.38 -0.47
C LEU A 180 -11.22 -19.28 -0.40
N GLY A 181 -11.12 -20.44 0.24
CA GLY A 181 -12.25 -21.35 0.45
C GLY A 181 -13.37 -20.71 1.24
N LEU A 182 -13.08 -19.97 2.30
CA LEU A 182 -14.06 -19.21 3.05
C LEU A 182 -14.74 -18.14 2.20
N GLN A 183 -14.00 -17.40 1.39
CA GLN A 183 -14.57 -16.37 0.53
C GLN A 183 -15.46 -16.96 -0.57
N LEU A 184 -15.04 -18.06 -1.20
CA LEU A 184 -15.84 -18.77 -2.19
C LEU A 184 -17.09 -19.38 -1.56
N GLY A 185 -17.00 -19.94 -0.36
CA GLY A 185 -18.16 -20.46 0.38
C GLY A 185 -19.23 -19.40 0.60
N VAL A 186 -18.82 -18.18 1.01
CA VAL A 186 -19.75 -17.05 1.17
C VAL A 186 -20.35 -16.60 -0.16
N PHE A 187 -19.55 -16.61 -1.23
CA PHE A 187 -20.03 -16.27 -2.56
C PHE A 187 -21.10 -17.27 -3.05
N PHE A 188 -20.85 -18.57 -2.93
CA PHE A 188 -21.82 -19.60 -3.28
C PHE A 188 -23.09 -19.56 -2.41
N TRP A 189 -22.94 -19.33 -1.11
CA TRP A 189 -24.09 -19.13 -0.21
C TRP A 189 -24.96 -17.96 -0.65
N HIS A 190 -24.32 -16.84 -1.01
CA HIS A 190 -25.06 -15.67 -1.48
C HIS A 190 -25.76 -15.92 -2.82
N PHE A 191 -25.12 -16.65 -3.72
CA PHE A 191 -25.70 -17.00 -5.01
C PHE A 191 -26.90 -17.95 -4.84
N SER A 192 -26.81 -18.94 -3.95
CA SER A 192 -27.90 -19.89 -3.69
C SER A 192 -29.10 -19.25 -2.98
N THR A 193 -28.97 -18.11 -2.34
CA THR A 193 -30.09 -17.38 -1.70
C THR A 193 -30.78 -16.39 -2.64
N ILE A 194 -30.24 -16.14 -3.84
CA ILE A 194 -30.83 -15.25 -4.85
C ILE A 194 -31.63 -16.04 -5.89
N PHE A 195 -31.29 -17.30 -6.11
CA PHE A 195 -32.02 -18.25 -6.97
C PHE A 195 -32.84 -19.22 -6.13
#